data_40a3c07d847a05389da3b77e07d86f3c
#
_entry.id   40a3c07d847a05389da3b77e07d86f3c
#
_cell.length_a   1.000
_cell.length_b   1.000
_cell.length_c   1.000
_cell.angle_alpha   90.00
_cell.angle_beta   90.00
_cell.angle_gamma   90.00
#
_symmetry.space_group_name_H-M   'P 1'
#
loop_
_entity.id
_entity.type
_entity.pdbx_description
1 polymer ?
#
loop_
_entity_poly.entity_id
_entity_poly.type
_entity_poly.pdbx_seq_one_letter_code
_entity_poly.pdbx_strand_id
1 'polypeptide(L)'
;MRRLLVLLTLGTALAFAPTVPAHAELDVFQSPSKGIACMYDDGEPDLKPNLTCEVSGYIGALPARPKDCDLDWESRATIFSTGRAGIGTCAGDTLMSPDARVLAYGATYKRGPFTCLSTTAGMRCKNRSGVGFQISKRAIIRI
;
A
#
# COMPACT_ATOMS: atom_id res chain seq x y z
N MET A 1 14.47 -43.35 64.03
CA MET A 1 14.37 -43.29 62.57
C MET A 1 13.47 -42.10 62.19
N ARG A 2 14.10 -40.94 61.84
CA ARG A 2 13.40 -39.72 61.48
C ARG A 2 13.36 -39.64 59.92
N ARG A 3 12.16 -39.77 59.36
CA ARG A 3 11.96 -39.59 57.90
C ARG A 3 11.84 -38.11 57.58
N LEU A 4 12.81 -37.59 56.81
CA LEU A 4 12.80 -36.24 56.26
C LEU A 4 11.90 -36.26 55.02
N LEU A 5 10.80 -35.51 55.03
CA LEU A 5 9.99 -35.22 53.86
C LEU A 5 10.61 -34.00 53.13
N VAL A 6 11.06 -34.22 51.91
CA VAL A 6 11.51 -33.17 51.01
C VAL A 6 10.29 -32.72 50.17
N LEU A 7 9.81 -31.49 50.42
CA LEU A 7 8.78 -30.85 49.62
C LEU A 7 9.46 -30.24 48.37
N LEU A 8 9.18 -30.83 47.20
CA LEU A 8 9.51 -30.20 45.91
C LEU A 8 8.46 -29.15 45.60
N THR A 9 8.84 -27.87 45.60
CA THR A 9 8.03 -26.77 45.06
C THR A 9 8.26 -26.65 43.55
N LEU A 10 7.26 -27.03 42.75
CA LEU A 10 7.27 -26.71 41.32
C LEU A 10 7.01 -25.20 41.12
N GLY A 11 8.07 -24.48 40.74
CA GLY A 11 7.93 -23.09 40.29
C GLY A 11 7.46 -23.03 38.87
N THR A 12 6.22 -22.55 38.64
CA THR A 12 5.70 -22.22 37.31
C THR A 12 6.33 -20.91 36.82
N ALA A 13 7.28 -20.98 35.86
CA ALA A 13 7.78 -19.82 35.18
C ALA A 13 6.76 -19.33 34.15
N LEU A 14 6.15 -18.17 34.39
CA LEU A 14 5.36 -17.46 33.36
C LEU A 14 6.32 -16.91 32.31
N ALA A 15 6.29 -17.47 31.13
CA ALA A 15 6.99 -16.92 29.97
C ALA A 15 6.22 -15.70 29.44
N PHE A 16 6.77 -14.49 29.65
CA PHE A 16 6.31 -13.29 28.96
C PHE A 16 6.81 -13.33 27.52
N ALA A 17 5.89 -13.58 26.56
CA ALA A 17 6.19 -13.40 25.15
C ALA A 17 6.24 -11.89 24.85
N PRO A 18 7.30 -11.38 24.19
CA PRO A 18 7.34 -9.98 23.79
C PRO A 18 6.24 -9.75 22.74
N THR A 19 5.30 -8.83 23.02
CA THR A 19 4.34 -8.33 22.03
C THR A 19 5.09 -7.39 21.11
N VAL A 20 5.38 -7.84 19.88
CA VAL A 20 5.90 -6.98 18.82
C VAL A 20 4.74 -6.06 18.38
N PRO A 21 4.89 -4.73 18.40
CA PRO A 21 3.86 -3.83 17.89
C PRO A 21 3.64 -4.13 16.40
N ALA A 22 2.39 -4.33 16.00
CA ALA A 22 2.01 -4.43 14.59
C ALA A 22 2.16 -3.04 13.97
N HIS A 23 3.25 -2.82 13.23
CA HIS A 23 3.40 -1.64 12.38
C HIS A 23 2.69 -1.91 11.05
N ALA A 24 1.96 -0.90 10.54
CA ALA A 24 1.42 -0.94 9.20
C ALA A 24 2.57 -1.21 8.20
N GLU A 25 2.40 -2.22 7.36
CA GLU A 25 3.43 -2.59 6.39
C GLU A 25 3.21 -1.82 5.09
N LEU A 26 4.14 -0.90 4.80
CA LEU A 26 4.19 -0.17 3.54
C LEU A 26 5.11 -0.91 2.56
N ASP A 27 4.60 -1.23 1.39
CA ASP A 27 5.38 -1.85 0.32
C ASP A 27 5.33 -0.95 -0.92
N VAL A 28 6.47 -0.33 -1.25
CA VAL A 28 6.60 0.60 -2.37
C VAL A 28 7.29 -0.07 -3.54
N PHE A 29 6.73 0.09 -4.73
CA PHE A 29 7.32 -0.37 -5.98
C PHE A 29 7.13 0.66 -7.09
N GLN A 30 7.94 0.58 -8.14
CA GLN A 30 7.92 1.54 -9.23
C GLN A 30 8.02 0.87 -10.59
N SER A 31 7.58 1.58 -11.64
CA SER A 31 7.79 1.16 -13.04
C SER A 31 9.28 1.22 -13.41
N PRO A 32 9.74 0.48 -14.45
CA PRO A 32 11.12 0.55 -14.92
C PRO A 32 11.55 1.95 -15.37
N SER A 33 10.61 2.77 -15.90
CA SER A 33 10.86 4.17 -16.24
C SER A 33 11.00 5.10 -15.05
N LYS A 34 10.73 4.60 -13.81
CA LYS A 34 10.66 5.38 -12.56
C LYS A 34 9.63 6.52 -12.59
N GLY A 35 8.80 6.59 -13.62
CA GLY A 35 7.77 7.62 -13.76
C GLY A 35 6.45 7.30 -13.05
N ILE A 36 6.27 6.07 -12.54
CA ILE A 36 5.10 5.66 -11.76
C ILE A 36 5.61 4.92 -10.54
N ALA A 37 5.21 5.37 -9.35
CA ALA A 37 5.43 4.67 -8.08
C ALA A 37 4.09 4.28 -7.47
N CYS A 38 4.04 3.11 -6.86
CA CYS A 38 2.86 2.57 -6.19
C CYS A 38 3.23 2.15 -4.77
N MET A 39 2.31 2.35 -3.84
CA MET A 39 2.43 1.96 -2.45
C MET A 39 1.23 1.12 -2.05
N TYR A 40 1.49 -0.04 -1.50
CA TYR A 40 0.53 -0.83 -0.75
C TYR A 40 0.63 -0.44 0.72
N ASP A 41 -0.52 -0.24 1.32
CA ASP A 41 -0.70 0.01 2.74
C ASP A 41 -1.72 -1.01 3.25
N ASP A 42 -1.34 -1.86 4.21
CA ASP A 42 -2.24 -2.85 4.79
C ASP A 42 -3.25 -2.24 5.77
N GLY A 43 -3.09 -0.95 6.03
CA GLY A 43 -3.93 -0.19 6.93
C GLY A 43 -3.60 -0.45 8.40
N GLU A 44 -4.09 0.42 9.25
CA GLU A 44 -4.16 0.19 10.69
C GLU A 44 -5.42 -0.66 11.01
N PRO A 45 -5.57 -1.17 12.25
CA PRO A 45 -6.68 -2.06 12.60
C PRO A 45 -8.08 -1.56 12.21
N ASP A 46 -8.26 -0.25 12.14
CA ASP A 46 -9.55 0.40 11.80
C ASP A 46 -9.60 0.94 10.36
N LEU A 47 -8.50 0.86 9.61
CA LEU A 47 -8.40 1.34 8.23
C LEU A 47 -8.38 0.19 7.23
N LYS A 48 -9.06 0.38 6.10
CA LYS A 48 -9.05 -0.62 5.04
C LYS A 48 -7.73 -0.60 4.29
N PRO A 49 -7.17 -1.77 3.94
CA PRO A 49 -6.03 -1.82 3.04
C PRO A 49 -6.29 -1.04 1.77
N ASN A 50 -5.27 -0.34 1.31
CA ASN A 50 -5.32 0.44 0.09
C ASN A 50 -4.08 0.26 -0.78
N LEU A 51 -4.21 0.59 -2.05
CA LEU A 51 -3.10 0.66 -2.98
C LEU A 51 -3.23 1.97 -3.75
N THR A 52 -2.20 2.81 -3.64
CA THR A 52 -2.12 4.12 -4.29
C THR A 52 -0.95 4.13 -5.26
N CYS A 53 -1.17 4.63 -6.47
CA CYS A 53 -0.10 4.92 -7.43
C CYS A 53 -0.07 6.42 -7.75
N GLU A 54 1.14 6.94 -7.92
CA GLU A 54 1.44 8.31 -8.33
C GLU A 54 2.18 8.28 -9.65
N VAL A 55 1.93 9.27 -10.51
CA VAL A 55 2.69 9.45 -11.76
C VAL A 55 3.35 10.82 -11.77
N SER A 56 4.66 10.85 -12.01
CA SER A 56 5.43 12.09 -12.13
C SER A 56 5.26 12.71 -13.53
N GLY A 57 5.24 14.04 -13.56
CA GLY A 57 5.13 14.80 -14.82
C GLY A 57 3.85 14.49 -15.58
N TYR A 58 2.72 14.35 -14.87
CA TYR A 58 1.41 14.13 -15.45
C TYR A 58 0.99 15.29 -16.36
N ILE A 59 0.51 14.98 -17.57
CA ILE A 59 0.09 15.96 -18.57
C ILE A 59 -1.40 15.85 -18.92
N GLY A 60 -2.14 14.93 -18.26
CA GLY A 60 -3.57 14.79 -18.41
C GLY A 60 -4.36 15.76 -17.51
N ALA A 61 -5.68 15.63 -17.51
CA ALA A 61 -6.55 16.39 -16.62
C ALA A 61 -6.91 15.59 -15.37
N LEU A 62 -6.79 16.22 -14.20
CA LEU A 62 -7.31 15.70 -12.93
C LEU A 62 -8.74 16.22 -12.71
N PRO A 63 -9.55 15.52 -11.92
CA PRO A 63 -10.77 16.10 -11.37
C PRO A 63 -10.48 17.40 -10.64
N ALA A 64 -11.50 18.25 -10.51
CA ALA A 64 -11.39 19.50 -9.77
C ALA A 64 -10.86 19.23 -8.34
N ARG A 65 -9.88 20.05 -7.90
CA ARG A 65 -9.36 20.01 -6.54
C ARG A 65 -10.50 20.30 -5.55
N PRO A 66 -10.72 19.47 -4.53
CA PRO A 66 -11.66 19.75 -3.45
C PRO A 66 -11.31 21.06 -2.71
N LYS A 67 -12.32 21.79 -2.25
CA LYS A 67 -12.12 23.05 -1.54
C LYS A 67 -11.43 22.91 -0.18
N ASP A 68 -11.56 21.73 0.41
CA ASP A 68 -11.00 21.33 1.71
C ASP A 68 -9.61 20.68 1.57
N CYS A 69 -9.02 20.70 0.38
CA CYS A 69 -7.65 20.23 0.18
C CYS A 69 -6.66 21.37 0.40
N ASP A 70 -6.01 21.40 1.54
CA ASP A 70 -5.00 22.42 1.93
C ASP A 70 -3.57 22.04 1.48
N LEU A 71 -3.36 20.78 1.04
CA LEU A 71 -2.10 20.27 0.50
C LEU A 71 -2.11 20.30 -1.03
N ASP A 72 -1.10 19.72 -1.67
CA ASP A 72 -1.04 19.61 -3.12
C ASP A 72 -2.10 18.64 -3.66
N TRP A 73 -2.62 18.94 -4.87
CA TRP A 73 -3.56 18.06 -5.56
C TRP A 73 -2.78 17.19 -6.54
N GLU A 74 -2.43 16.00 -6.06
CA GLU A 74 -1.49 15.10 -6.72
C GLU A 74 -2.14 14.19 -7.77
N SER A 75 -1.35 13.88 -8.81
CA SER A 75 -1.71 12.94 -9.87
C SER A 75 -1.61 11.48 -9.40
N ARG A 76 -2.50 11.13 -8.49
CA ARG A 76 -2.58 9.81 -7.86
C ARG A 76 -3.90 9.12 -8.20
N ALA A 77 -3.86 7.79 -8.17
CA ALA A 77 -5.04 6.94 -8.16
C ALA A 77 -4.96 5.97 -7.00
N THR A 78 -6.06 5.82 -6.28
CA THR A 78 -6.17 4.96 -5.09
C THR A 78 -7.32 3.99 -5.23
N ILE A 79 -7.09 2.73 -4.87
CA ILE A 79 -8.13 1.72 -4.70
C ILE A 79 -8.07 1.14 -3.28
N PHE A 80 -9.24 0.91 -2.71
CA PHE A 80 -9.41 0.16 -1.48
C PHE A 80 -9.82 -1.27 -1.78
N SER A 81 -9.81 -2.13 -0.77
CA SER A 81 -10.27 -3.52 -0.89
C SER A 81 -11.69 -3.63 -1.47
N THR A 82 -12.51 -2.61 -1.26
CA THR A 82 -13.87 -2.47 -1.80
C THR A 82 -14.12 -1.02 -2.23
N GLY A 83 -15.09 -0.81 -3.11
CA GLY A 83 -15.48 0.53 -3.54
C GLY A 83 -14.81 0.96 -4.84
N ARG A 84 -15.10 2.18 -5.27
CA ARG A 84 -14.66 2.77 -6.53
C ARG A 84 -13.24 3.35 -6.41
N ALA A 85 -12.46 3.30 -7.48
CA ALA A 85 -11.15 3.97 -7.52
C ALA A 85 -11.28 5.49 -7.40
N GLY A 86 -10.46 6.09 -6.52
CA GLY A 86 -10.23 7.53 -6.44
C GLY A 86 -9.24 7.99 -7.50
N ILE A 87 -9.43 9.19 -8.05
CA ILE A 87 -8.46 9.86 -8.93
C ILE A 87 -8.23 11.27 -8.40
N GLY A 88 -6.97 11.64 -8.26
CA GLY A 88 -6.53 12.81 -7.51
C GLY A 88 -6.47 12.53 -6.01
N THR A 89 -5.44 13.02 -5.35
CA THR A 89 -5.26 12.88 -3.90
C THR A 89 -4.69 14.16 -3.34
N CYS A 90 -5.25 14.63 -2.22
CA CYS A 90 -4.69 15.72 -1.45
C CYS A 90 -3.52 15.18 -0.61
N ALA A 91 -2.29 15.52 -0.97
CA ALA A 91 -1.09 15.03 -0.31
C ALA A 91 0.04 16.07 -0.35
N GLY A 92 0.89 16.09 0.67
CA GLY A 92 2.04 16.99 0.76
C GLY A 92 3.39 16.28 0.58
N ASP A 93 3.37 14.99 0.23
CA ASP A 93 4.55 14.15 0.03
C ASP A 93 4.44 13.38 -1.29
N THR A 94 5.53 12.79 -1.74
CA THR A 94 5.57 11.97 -2.97
C THR A 94 5.78 10.50 -2.64
N LEU A 95 5.21 9.62 -3.47
CA LEU A 95 5.50 8.19 -3.45
C LEU A 95 6.78 7.83 -4.20
N MET A 96 7.35 8.79 -4.96
CA MET A 96 8.56 8.56 -5.74
C MET A 96 9.74 8.33 -4.80
N SER A 97 10.39 7.18 -4.94
CA SER A 97 11.57 6.83 -4.17
C SER A 97 12.62 6.22 -5.10
N PRO A 98 13.88 6.71 -5.08
CA PRO A 98 14.94 6.15 -5.93
C PRO A 98 15.23 4.68 -5.60
N ASP A 99 14.99 4.27 -4.36
CA ASP A 99 15.29 2.94 -3.84
C ASP A 99 14.10 1.97 -3.91
N ALA A 100 12.93 2.43 -4.40
CA ALA A 100 11.75 1.58 -4.54
C ALA A 100 12.04 0.42 -5.50
N ARG A 101 11.54 -0.76 -5.15
CA ARG A 101 11.65 -1.96 -5.96
C ARG A 101 11.06 -1.75 -7.35
N VAL A 102 11.80 -2.12 -8.40
CA VAL A 102 11.32 -2.02 -9.77
C VAL A 102 10.44 -3.23 -10.12
N LEU A 103 9.23 -2.97 -10.56
CA LEU A 103 8.34 -3.97 -11.16
C LEU A 103 8.54 -3.96 -12.68
N ALA A 104 9.23 -4.97 -13.21
CA ALA A 104 9.55 -5.07 -14.64
C ALA A 104 8.29 -5.00 -15.52
N TYR A 105 8.42 -4.51 -16.74
CA TYR A 105 7.32 -4.55 -17.72
C TYR A 105 6.89 -5.99 -17.98
N GLY A 106 5.57 -6.22 -18.00
CA GLY A 106 4.96 -7.55 -18.09
C GLY A 106 4.84 -8.27 -16.75
N ALA A 107 5.52 -7.79 -15.70
CA ALA A 107 5.42 -8.40 -14.37
C ALA A 107 4.17 -7.94 -13.62
N THR A 108 3.71 -8.82 -12.74
CA THR A 108 2.53 -8.58 -11.90
C THR A 108 2.94 -8.51 -10.44
N TYR A 109 2.50 -7.46 -9.76
CA TYR A 109 2.51 -7.32 -8.31
C TYR A 109 1.21 -7.85 -7.74
N LYS A 110 1.28 -8.64 -6.66
CA LYS A 110 0.11 -9.12 -5.92
C LYS A 110 0.35 -8.99 -4.42
N ARG A 111 -0.55 -8.30 -3.75
CA ARG A 111 -0.53 -8.21 -2.28
C ARG A 111 -1.93 -7.92 -1.74
N GLY A 112 -2.31 -8.64 -0.68
CA GLY A 112 -3.66 -8.54 -0.13
C GLY A 112 -4.73 -8.73 -1.19
N PRO A 113 -5.71 -7.83 -1.31
CA PRO A 113 -6.76 -7.89 -2.32
C PRO A 113 -6.36 -7.31 -3.69
N PHE A 114 -5.12 -6.81 -3.86
CA PHE A 114 -4.71 -6.03 -5.03
C PHE A 114 -3.82 -6.80 -5.99
N THR A 115 -3.97 -6.45 -7.27
CA THR A 115 -3.12 -6.94 -8.36
C THR A 115 -2.78 -5.76 -9.27
N CYS A 116 -1.49 -5.53 -9.56
CA CYS A 116 -1.03 -4.54 -10.52
C CYS A 116 -0.21 -5.20 -11.62
N LEU A 117 -0.42 -4.80 -12.86
CA LEU A 117 0.37 -5.17 -14.03
C LEU A 117 1.17 -3.95 -14.50
N SER A 118 2.48 -4.09 -14.56
CA SER A 118 3.38 -3.09 -15.14
C SER A 118 3.49 -3.28 -16.65
N THR A 119 3.25 -2.21 -17.41
CA THR A 119 3.39 -2.22 -18.87
C THR A 119 4.09 -0.96 -19.37
N THR A 120 4.56 -0.96 -20.60
CA THR A 120 5.10 0.24 -21.27
C THR A 120 4.07 1.35 -21.44
N ALA A 121 2.76 1.00 -21.40
CA ALA A 121 1.66 1.96 -21.47
C ALA A 121 1.24 2.53 -20.10
N GLY A 122 1.84 2.04 -19.00
CA GLY A 122 1.53 2.47 -17.63
C GLY A 122 1.33 1.32 -16.66
N MET A 123 0.79 1.63 -15.50
CA MET A 123 0.45 0.68 -14.46
C MET A 123 -1.07 0.47 -14.40
N ARG A 124 -1.50 -0.78 -14.38
CA ARG A 124 -2.91 -1.16 -14.27
C ARG A 124 -3.13 -1.94 -12.99
N CYS A 125 -3.85 -1.37 -12.04
CA CYS A 125 -4.13 -1.96 -10.74
C CYS A 125 -5.62 -2.20 -10.55
N LYS A 126 -5.96 -3.31 -9.90
CA LYS A 126 -7.34 -3.66 -9.55
C LYS A 126 -7.40 -4.40 -8.22
N ASN A 127 -8.53 -4.27 -7.56
CA ASN A 127 -8.85 -5.05 -6.37
C ASN A 127 -9.49 -6.41 -6.76
N ARG A 128 -9.81 -7.21 -5.75
CA ARG A 128 -10.41 -8.55 -5.93
C ARG A 128 -11.75 -8.52 -6.67
N SER A 129 -12.51 -7.42 -6.57
CA SER A 129 -13.79 -7.23 -7.27
C SER A 129 -13.63 -6.78 -8.72
N GLY A 130 -12.40 -6.61 -9.22
CA GLY A 130 -12.11 -6.16 -10.57
C GLY A 130 -12.15 -4.65 -10.75
N VAL A 131 -12.53 -3.89 -9.72
CA VAL A 131 -12.51 -2.42 -9.73
C VAL A 131 -11.07 -1.93 -9.60
N GLY A 132 -10.70 -0.93 -10.39
CA GLY A 132 -9.34 -0.44 -10.37
C GLY A 132 -9.14 0.84 -11.16
N PHE A 133 -7.89 1.03 -11.55
CA PHE A 133 -7.45 2.13 -12.39
C PHE A 133 -6.32 1.70 -13.33
N GLN A 134 -6.16 2.45 -14.39
CA GLN A 134 -4.94 2.49 -15.19
C GLN A 134 -4.35 3.90 -15.09
N ILE A 135 -3.06 3.98 -14.77
CA ILE A 135 -2.33 5.24 -14.60
C ILE A 135 -1.15 5.30 -15.56
N SER A 136 -1.02 6.41 -16.23
CA SER A 136 0.08 6.73 -17.14
C SER A 136 0.33 8.24 -17.11
N LYS A 137 1.44 8.67 -17.71
CA LYS A 137 1.75 10.11 -17.82
C LYS A 137 0.66 10.92 -18.53
N ARG A 138 -0.16 10.29 -19.40
CA ARG A 138 -1.17 10.97 -20.22
C ARG A 138 -2.59 10.85 -19.67
N ALA A 139 -2.88 9.80 -18.92
CA ALA A 139 -4.22 9.53 -18.44
C ALA A 139 -4.23 8.72 -17.15
N ILE A 140 -5.18 9.04 -16.28
CA ILE A 140 -5.56 8.23 -15.13
C ILE A 140 -7.05 7.92 -15.32
N ILE A 141 -7.37 6.65 -15.52
CA ILE A 141 -8.74 6.20 -15.81
C ILE A 141 -9.17 5.09 -14.86
N ARG A 142 -10.43 5.07 -14.52
CA ARG A 142 -11.07 3.97 -13.76
C ARG A 142 -11.34 2.78 -14.69
N ILE A 143 -11.22 1.57 -14.14
CA ILE A 143 -11.52 0.31 -14.81
C ILE A 143 -12.34 -0.60 -13.91
#